data_e27869aab993e2434a3911ac59154810
#
_entry.id   e27869aab993e2434a3911ac59154810
#
_cell.length_a   1.000
_cell.length_b   1.000
_cell.length_c   1.000
_cell.angle_alpha   90.00
_cell.angle_beta   90.00
_cell.angle_gamma   90.00
#
_symmetry.space_group_name_H-M   'P 1'
#
loop_
_entity.id
_entity.type
_entity.pdbx_description
1 polymer ?
#
loop_
_entity_poly.entity_id
_entity_poly.type
_entity_poly.pdbx_seq_one_letter_code
_entity_poly.pdbx_strand_id
1 'polypeptide(L)'
;MSRQVSRDTAPEVAVRRLLYAAGLRYRLNVPVPGMRRRTIDIALSGSKIAVFLDGCFWHGCPDHATQPKSNTEWWRAKLDKNMARDRETTEHLQAEGWTVLRFWEHENPQMVAQHVIEARRRTPHAARVSSLCQNRDWRAWPRPHSAAPTSASTWARR
;
A
#
# COMPACT_ATOMS: atom_id res chain seq x y z
N MET A 1 6.26 -5.28 -25.56
CA MET A 1 6.07 -5.06 -24.09
C MET A 1 4.78 -4.29 -23.88
N SER A 2 3.76 -4.94 -23.38
CA SER A 2 2.46 -4.31 -23.10
C SER A 2 2.65 -3.26 -21.99
N ARG A 3 2.31 -2.00 -22.27
CA ARG A 3 2.20 -0.97 -21.23
C ARG A 3 1.05 -1.39 -20.32
N GLN A 4 1.37 -1.89 -19.15
CA GLN A 4 0.38 -2.13 -18.12
C GLN A 4 -0.19 -0.78 -17.72
N VAL A 5 -1.48 -0.59 -17.99
CA VAL A 5 -2.20 0.63 -17.63
C VAL A 5 -2.24 0.69 -16.11
N SER A 6 -1.50 1.64 -15.51
CA SER A 6 -1.39 1.78 -14.06
C SER A 6 -2.57 2.55 -13.44
N ARG A 7 -3.63 2.75 -14.21
CA ARG A 7 -4.84 3.47 -13.79
C ARG A 7 -6.06 2.72 -14.32
N ASP A 8 -7.17 2.83 -13.58
CA ASP A 8 -8.45 2.22 -13.96
C ASP A 8 -8.39 0.68 -14.11
N THR A 9 -7.66 0.03 -13.22
CA THR A 9 -7.67 -1.44 -13.15
C THR A 9 -9.08 -1.94 -12.79
N ALA A 10 -9.43 -3.15 -13.24
CA ALA A 10 -10.76 -3.70 -12.99
C ALA A 10 -11.15 -3.73 -11.49
N PRO A 11 -10.26 -4.13 -10.56
CA PRO A 11 -10.54 -4.05 -9.13
C PRO A 11 -10.79 -2.62 -8.64
N GLU A 12 -9.98 -1.66 -9.11
CA GLU A 12 -10.12 -0.25 -8.74
C GLU A 12 -11.47 0.32 -9.18
N VAL A 13 -11.88 0.03 -10.42
CA VAL A 13 -13.18 0.44 -10.95
C VAL A 13 -14.33 -0.20 -10.18
N ALA A 14 -14.21 -1.48 -9.81
CA ALA A 14 -15.23 -2.19 -9.02
C ALA A 14 -15.42 -1.55 -7.64
N VAL A 15 -14.33 -1.26 -6.92
CA VAL A 15 -14.38 -0.58 -5.63
C VAL A 15 -15.04 0.80 -5.76
N ARG A 16 -14.64 1.60 -6.76
CA ARG A 16 -15.21 2.93 -7.00
C ARG A 16 -16.73 2.89 -7.22
N ARG A 17 -17.22 1.94 -8.01
CA ARG A 17 -18.67 1.77 -8.26
C ARG A 17 -19.42 1.46 -6.97
N LEU A 18 -18.87 0.57 -6.13
CA LEU A 18 -19.47 0.22 -4.85
C LEU A 18 -19.50 1.40 -3.88
N LEU A 19 -18.42 2.17 -3.79
CA LEU A 19 -18.38 3.38 -2.96
C LEU A 19 -19.37 4.44 -3.43
N TYR A 20 -19.50 4.63 -4.75
CA TYR A 20 -20.47 5.55 -5.33
C TYR A 20 -21.91 5.11 -5.05
N ALA A 21 -22.21 3.82 -5.22
CA ALA A 21 -23.53 3.24 -4.91
C ALA A 21 -23.89 3.39 -3.43
N ALA A 22 -22.89 3.36 -2.54
CA ALA A 22 -23.07 3.64 -1.11
C ALA A 22 -23.22 5.15 -0.78
N GLY A 23 -23.28 6.02 -1.78
CA GLY A 23 -23.46 7.48 -1.62
C GLY A 23 -22.19 8.22 -1.18
N LEU A 24 -21.02 7.57 -1.24
CA LEU A 24 -19.76 8.20 -0.88
C LEU A 24 -19.24 9.10 -2.02
N ARG A 25 -18.84 10.31 -1.67
CA ARG A 25 -18.17 11.24 -2.58
C ARG A 25 -16.67 11.15 -2.38
N TYR A 26 -15.94 10.90 -3.45
CA TYR A 26 -14.50 10.75 -3.45
C TYR A 26 -13.84 11.45 -4.65
N ARG A 27 -12.56 11.66 -4.57
CA ARG A 27 -11.71 12.13 -5.67
C ARG A 27 -10.67 11.08 -5.98
N LEU A 28 -10.26 11.01 -7.24
CA LEU A 28 -9.26 10.06 -7.73
C LEU A 28 -7.91 10.74 -7.93
N ASN A 29 -6.84 9.99 -7.73
CA ASN A 29 -5.47 10.42 -8.00
C ASN A 29 -5.14 11.80 -7.39
N VAL A 30 -5.55 11.99 -6.14
CA VAL A 30 -5.30 13.24 -5.43
C VAL A 30 -3.84 13.30 -4.98
N PRO A 31 -3.10 14.38 -5.29
CA PRO A 31 -1.74 14.53 -4.77
C PRO A 31 -1.72 14.45 -3.25
N VAL A 32 -0.74 13.72 -2.71
CA VAL A 32 -0.52 13.68 -1.26
C VAL A 32 -0.08 15.07 -0.80
N PRO A 33 -0.73 15.66 0.22
CA PRO A 33 -0.31 16.93 0.77
C PRO A 33 1.17 16.93 1.15
N GLY A 34 1.93 17.93 0.71
CA GLY A 34 3.37 17.99 0.95
C GLY A 34 4.26 17.07 0.09
N MET A 35 3.69 16.12 -0.65
CA MET A 35 4.44 15.15 -1.47
C MET A 35 3.98 15.14 -2.92
N ARG A 36 4.41 16.11 -3.73
CA ARG A 36 3.94 16.34 -5.11
C ARG A 36 4.04 15.16 -6.07
N ARG A 37 4.94 14.21 -5.82
CA ARG A 37 5.17 13.04 -6.70
C ARG A 37 4.40 11.80 -6.28
N ARG A 38 3.51 11.92 -5.29
CA ARG A 38 2.71 10.82 -4.75
C ARG A 38 1.25 11.18 -4.80
N THR A 39 0.43 10.18 -5.10
CA THR A 39 -1.01 10.34 -5.25
C THR A 39 -1.75 9.32 -4.40
N ILE A 40 -2.91 9.72 -3.90
CA ILE A 40 -3.88 8.86 -3.25
C ILE A 40 -4.80 8.36 -4.34
N ASP A 41 -5.00 7.05 -4.46
CA ASP A 41 -5.85 6.48 -5.53
C ASP A 41 -7.30 6.90 -5.36
N ILE A 42 -7.86 6.77 -4.15
CA ILE A 42 -9.21 7.22 -3.82
C ILE A 42 -9.15 8.05 -2.53
N ALA A 43 -9.50 9.32 -2.60
CA ALA A 43 -9.49 10.23 -1.45
C ALA A 43 -10.91 10.67 -1.08
N LEU A 44 -11.31 10.41 0.16
CA LEU A 44 -12.52 10.98 0.77
C LEU A 44 -12.08 12.21 1.60
N SER A 45 -11.83 13.32 0.91
CA SER A 45 -11.21 14.52 1.50
C SER A 45 -11.99 15.09 2.68
N GLY A 46 -13.34 15.05 2.63
CA GLY A 46 -14.18 15.53 3.74
C GLY A 46 -14.06 14.73 5.03
N SER A 47 -13.54 13.50 4.96
CA SER A 47 -13.31 12.62 6.11
C SER A 47 -11.85 12.33 6.34
N LYS A 48 -10.96 12.91 5.53
CA LYS A 48 -9.51 12.61 5.54
C LYS A 48 -9.23 11.11 5.49
N ILE A 49 -9.88 10.38 4.59
CA ILE A 49 -9.59 8.96 4.35
C ILE A 49 -8.87 8.84 3.02
N ALA A 50 -7.70 8.24 3.05
CA ALA A 50 -6.88 7.92 1.89
C ALA A 50 -6.91 6.40 1.66
N VAL A 51 -7.31 5.97 0.47
CA VAL A 51 -7.35 4.56 0.07
C VAL A 51 -6.34 4.34 -1.03
N PHE A 52 -5.51 3.32 -0.86
CA PHE A 52 -4.53 2.84 -1.83
C PHE A 52 -4.88 1.42 -2.25
N LEU A 53 -4.75 1.13 -3.53
CA LEU A 53 -4.94 -0.18 -4.11
C LEU A 53 -3.61 -0.66 -4.69
N ASP A 54 -2.89 -1.44 -3.90
CA ASP A 54 -1.52 -1.85 -4.18
C ASP A 54 -1.49 -3.06 -5.12
N GLY A 55 -0.80 -2.92 -6.25
CA GLY A 55 -0.57 -4.00 -7.20
C GLY A 55 0.33 -5.08 -6.60
N CYS A 56 -0.08 -6.35 -6.69
CA CYS A 56 0.59 -7.49 -6.07
C CYS A 56 2.07 -7.60 -6.43
N PHE A 57 2.41 -7.37 -7.68
CA PHE A 57 3.79 -7.49 -8.16
C PHE A 57 4.70 -6.35 -7.65
N TRP A 58 4.18 -5.10 -7.67
CA TRP A 58 4.99 -3.91 -7.41
C TRP A 58 5.21 -3.59 -5.93
N HIS A 59 4.35 -4.12 -5.07
CA HIS A 59 4.36 -3.83 -3.64
C HIS A 59 4.67 -5.08 -2.81
N GLY A 60 5.10 -6.18 -3.45
CA GLY A 60 5.58 -7.38 -2.77
C GLY A 60 4.49 -8.13 -2.01
N CYS A 61 3.35 -8.41 -2.63
CA CYS A 61 2.27 -9.19 -2.04
C CYS A 61 2.79 -10.56 -1.54
N PRO A 62 2.49 -10.97 -0.30
CA PRO A 62 2.96 -12.24 0.24
C PRO A 62 2.43 -13.45 -0.52
N ASP A 63 1.23 -13.33 -1.10
CA ASP A 63 0.52 -14.44 -1.74
C ASP A 63 0.84 -14.57 -3.25
N HIS A 64 1.15 -13.43 -3.91
CA HIS A 64 1.27 -13.37 -5.37
C HIS A 64 2.58 -12.74 -5.86
N ALA A 65 3.55 -12.47 -4.97
CA ALA A 65 4.83 -11.92 -5.38
C ALA A 65 5.64 -12.98 -6.14
N THR A 66 5.64 -12.87 -7.47
CA THR A 66 6.50 -13.68 -8.33
C THR A 66 7.86 -13.03 -8.41
N GLN A 67 8.90 -13.69 -7.89
CA GLN A 67 10.27 -13.20 -8.07
C GLN A 67 10.73 -13.45 -9.51
N PRO A 68 11.14 -12.40 -10.24
CA PRO A 68 11.74 -12.58 -11.56
C PRO A 68 13.03 -13.42 -11.44
N LYS A 69 13.17 -14.40 -12.30
CA LYS A 69 14.34 -15.32 -12.32
C LYS A 69 15.62 -14.62 -12.76
N SER A 70 15.53 -13.51 -13.47
CA SER A 70 16.66 -12.71 -13.93
C SER A 70 16.75 -11.39 -13.15
N ASN A 71 17.97 -10.95 -12.84
CA ASN A 71 18.25 -9.68 -12.15
C ASN A 71 17.59 -9.56 -10.74
N THR A 72 17.62 -10.64 -10.00
CA THR A 72 16.92 -10.76 -8.70
C THR A 72 17.30 -9.67 -7.71
N GLU A 73 18.58 -9.28 -7.64
CA GLU A 73 19.06 -8.23 -6.75
C GLU A 73 18.49 -6.86 -7.10
N TRP A 74 18.47 -6.52 -8.38
CA TRP A 74 17.90 -5.25 -8.85
C TRP A 74 16.40 -5.17 -8.55
N TRP A 75 15.67 -6.29 -8.78
CA TRP A 75 14.25 -6.36 -8.48
C TRP A 75 13.97 -6.23 -6.98
N ARG A 76 14.78 -6.91 -6.16
CA ARG A 76 14.67 -6.80 -4.69
C ARG A 76 14.88 -5.37 -4.23
N ALA A 77 15.96 -4.71 -4.66
CA ALA A 77 16.23 -3.32 -4.32
C ALA A 77 15.10 -2.37 -4.77
N LYS A 78 14.49 -2.64 -5.92
CA LYS A 78 13.35 -1.85 -6.43
C LYS A 78 12.08 -2.04 -5.59
N LEU A 79 11.78 -3.28 -5.21
CA LEU A 79 10.64 -3.59 -4.34
C LEU A 79 10.83 -2.97 -2.94
N ASP A 80 12.01 -3.10 -2.36
CA ASP A 80 12.34 -2.50 -1.06
C ASP A 80 12.17 -0.98 -1.09
N LYS A 81 12.61 -0.35 -2.18
CA LYS A 81 12.42 1.09 -2.38
C LYS A 81 10.94 1.48 -2.50
N ASN A 82 10.13 0.67 -3.18
CA ASN A 82 8.69 0.92 -3.28
C ASN A 82 8.03 0.79 -1.90
N MET A 83 8.32 -0.28 -1.17
CA MET A 83 7.78 -0.49 0.18
C MET A 83 8.20 0.62 1.15
N ALA A 84 9.44 1.09 1.07
CA ALA A 84 9.90 2.22 1.87
C ALA A 84 9.12 3.51 1.56
N ARG A 85 8.86 3.78 0.27
CA ARG A 85 8.06 4.92 -0.18
C ARG A 85 6.59 4.83 0.28
N ASP A 86 6.02 3.64 0.29
CA ASP A 86 4.65 3.40 0.74
C ASP A 86 4.51 3.65 2.23
N ARG A 87 5.49 3.18 3.00
CA ARG A 87 5.57 3.44 4.44
C ARG A 87 5.68 4.93 4.73
N GLU A 88 6.64 5.61 4.11
CA GLU A 88 6.83 7.05 4.27
C GLU A 88 5.55 7.84 3.91
N THR A 89 4.85 7.43 2.83
CA THR A 89 3.59 8.07 2.44
C THR A 89 2.50 7.84 3.48
N THR A 90 2.42 6.63 4.02
CA THR A 90 1.44 6.29 5.05
C THR A 90 1.68 7.06 6.34
N GLU A 91 2.92 7.07 6.83
CA GLU A 91 3.31 7.81 8.03
C GLU A 91 3.06 9.32 7.90
N HIS A 92 3.42 9.89 6.73
CA HIS A 92 3.18 11.29 6.45
C HIS A 92 1.68 11.65 6.46
N LEU A 93 0.85 10.87 5.78
CA LEU A 93 -0.60 11.09 5.75
C LEU A 93 -1.23 10.94 7.15
N GLN A 94 -0.76 9.98 7.94
CA GLN A 94 -1.22 9.80 9.32
C GLN A 94 -0.85 10.98 10.20
N ALA A 95 0.36 11.51 10.05
CA ALA A 95 0.79 12.73 10.76
C ALA A 95 -0.07 13.94 10.40
N GLU A 96 -0.55 14.01 9.14
CA GLU A 96 -1.49 15.03 8.66
C GLU A 96 -2.96 14.76 9.08
N GLY A 97 -3.21 13.73 9.90
CA GLY A 97 -4.51 13.37 10.41
C GLY A 97 -5.42 12.63 9.42
N TRP A 98 -4.83 11.98 8.42
CA TRP A 98 -5.56 11.10 7.50
C TRP A 98 -5.65 9.68 8.05
N THR A 99 -6.80 9.06 7.84
CA THR A 99 -6.93 7.61 7.98
C THR A 99 -6.48 6.96 6.68
N VAL A 100 -5.42 6.15 6.73
CA VAL A 100 -4.87 5.49 5.54
C VAL A 100 -5.32 4.04 5.52
N LEU A 101 -5.93 3.63 4.42
CA LEU A 101 -6.37 2.27 4.14
C LEU A 101 -5.62 1.77 2.91
N ARG A 102 -4.97 0.62 3.02
CA ARG A 102 -4.25 -0.02 1.92
C ARG A 102 -4.81 -1.42 1.70
N PHE A 103 -5.07 -1.75 0.46
CA PHE A 103 -5.63 -3.04 0.04
C PHE A 103 -4.84 -3.56 -1.15
N TRP A 104 -4.79 -4.87 -1.29
CA TRP A 104 -4.21 -5.49 -2.47
C TRP A 104 -5.21 -5.53 -3.62
N GLU A 105 -4.70 -5.43 -4.85
CA GLU A 105 -5.55 -5.51 -6.05
C GLU A 105 -6.34 -6.83 -6.17
N HIS A 106 -5.88 -7.92 -5.53
CA HIS A 106 -6.57 -9.21 -5.53
C HIS A 106 -7.66 -9.33 -4.46
N GLU A 107 -7.77 -8.37 -3.54
CA GLU A 107 -8.80 -8.41 -2.51
C GLU A 107 -10.20 -8.21 -3.10
N ASN A 108 -11.17 -8.88 -2.50
CA ASN A 108 -12.55 -8.77 -2.95
C ASN A 108 -13.04 -7.31 -2.88
N PRO A 109 -13.45 -6.69 -4.00
CA PRO A 109 -13.87 -5.29 -4.03
C PRO A 109 -15.02 -4.96 -3.07
N GLN A 110 -15.93 -5.91 -2.80
CA GLN A 110 -17.01 -5.73 -1.85
C GLN A 110 -16.48 -5.56 -0.42
N MET A 111 -15.50 -6.38 -0.03
CA MET A 111 -14.86 -6.28 1.29
C MET A 111 -14.08 -4.98 1.43
N VAL A 112 -13.34 -4.59 0.39
CA VAL A 112 -12.62 -3.31 0.36
C VAL A 112 -13.59 -2.14 0.53
N ALA A 113 -14.67 -2.10 -0.24
CA ALA A 113 -15.67 -1.05 -0.16
C ALA A 113 -16.32 -1.01 1.24
N GLN A 114 -16.64 -2.17 1.82
CA GLN A 114 -17.23 -2.24 3.17
C GLN A 114 -16.29 -1.67 4.23
N HIS A 115 -14.99 -1.97 4.19
CA HIS A 115 -14.00 -1.40 5.10
C HIS A 115 -13.92 0.13 4.98
N VAL A 116 -13.94 0.65 3.75
CA VAL A 116 -13.93 2.11 3.52
C VAL A 116 -15.20 2.77 4.07
N ILE A 117 -16.37 2.18 3.83
CA ILE A 117 -17.67 2.65 4.35
C ILE A 117 -17.67 2.67 5.87
N GLU A 118 -17.15 1.61 6.48
CA GLU A 118 -17.06 1.51 7.94
C GLU A 118 -16.10 2.53 8.53
N ALA A 119 -14.92 2.70 7.92
CA ALA A 119 -13.98 3.75 8.30
C ALA A 119 -14.63 5.14 8.21
N ARG A 120 -15.41 5.40 7.16
CA ARG A 120 -16.15 6.65 7.01
C ARG A 120 -17.19 6.87 8.12
N ARG A 121 -17.87 5.81 8.55
CA ARG A 121 -18.85 5.89 9.66
C ARG A 121 -18.18 6.17 11.00
N ARG A 122 -16.99 5.62 11.22
CA ARG A 122 -16.21 5.82 12.46
C ARG A 122 -15.52 7.18 12.53
N THR A 123 -15.35 7.85 11.39
CA THR A 123 -14.75 9.19 11.32
C THR A 123 -15.87 10.22 11.28
N PRO A 124 -16.34 10.74 12.43
CA PRO A 124 -17.30 11.82 12.42
C PRO A 124 -16.65 13.06 11.82
N HIS A 125 -17.45 13.93 11.23
CA HIS A 125 -17.06 15.13 10.48
C HIS A 125 -16.39 16.23 11.34
N ALA A 126 -15.62 15.87 12.33
CA ALA A 126 -14.76 16.77 13.10
C ALA A 126 -13.63 15.98 13.77
N ALA A 127 -12.42 16.28 13.33
CA ALA A 127 -11.19 16.16 14.11
C ALA A 127 -11.24 15.26 15.34
N ARG A 128 -10.86 13.99 15.20
CA ARG A 128 -10.14 13.29 16.27
C ARG A 128 -9.16 12.32 15.65
N VAL A 129 -7.90 12.62 15.89
CA VAL A 129 -6.80 11.69 15.81
C VAL A 129 -7.16 10.47 16.65
N SER A 130 -7.52 9.39 16.05
CA SER A 130 -7.66 8.11 16.71
C SER A 130 -7.03 7.07 15.82
N SER A 131 -5.92 6.55 16.31
CA SER A 131 -5.15 5.47 15.74
C SER A 131 -6.02 4.22 15.57
N LEU A 132 -6.47 3.96 14.37
CA LEU A 132 -6.99 2.66 13.95
C LEU A 132 -6.38 2.30 12.60
N CYS A 133 -5.06 2.32 12.55
CA CYS A 133 -4.28 1.52 11.63
C CYS A 133 -4.11 0.13 12.24
N GLN A 134 -5.18 -0.60 12.34
CA GLN A 134 -5.16 -1.99 12.73
C GLN A 134 -5.83 -2.78 11.62
N ASN A 135 -5.13 -2.94 10.51
CA ASN A 135 -5.27 -4.19 9.77
C ASN A 135 -4.28 -4.28 8.61
N ARG A 136 -3.05 -4.23 8.94
CA ARG A 136 -1.95 -4.98 8.30
C ARG A 136 -0.73 -4.67 9.12
N ASP A 137 -0.41 -5.62 9.96
CA ASP A 137 0.85 -5.59 10.67
C ASP A 137 1.98 -5.79 9.64
N TRP A 138 2.42 -4.66 9.03
CA TRP A 138 3.59 -4.63 8.16
C TRP A 138 4.84 -5.13 8.92
N ARG A 139 4.75 -5.30 10.25
CA ARG A 139 5.77 -5.90 11.09
C ARG A 139 5.80 -7.42 10.98
N ALA A 140 4.70 -8.04 10.50
CA ALA A 140 4.64 -9.47 10.24
C ALA A 140 5.26 -9.89 8.90
N TRP A 141 5.83 -8.93 8.15
CA TRP A 141 6.58 -9.25 6.94
C TRP A 141 7.79 -10.10 7.30
N PRO A 142 7.98 -11.28 6.69
CA PRO A 142 9.15 -12.09 6.91
C PRO A 142 10.39 -11.26 6.56
N ARG A 143 11.19 -10.94 7.56
CA ARG A 143 12.49 -10.31 7.33
C ARG A 143 13.27 -11.26 6.45
N PRO A 144 13.93 -10.78 5.38
CA PRO A 144 14.84 -11.62 4.64
C PRO A 144 15.85 -12.20 5.63
N HIS A 145 15.97 -13.52 5.64
CA HIS A 145 16.98 -14.20 6.44
C HIS A 145 18.32 -13.52 6.18
N SER A 146 18.87 -12.88 7.19
CA SER A 146 20.25 -12.43 7.16
C SER A 146 21.09 -13.67 6.93
N ALA A 147 21.71 -13.75 5.75
CA ALA A 147 22.72 -14.76 5.50
C ALA A 147 23.77 -14.62 6.61
N ALA A 148 23.91 -15.67 7.40
CA ALA A 148 24.96 -15.75 8.39
C ALA A 148 26.31 -15.54 7.71
N PRO A 149 27.26 -14.82 8.32
CA PRO A 149 28.60 -14.70 7.75
C PRO A 149 29.21 -16.09 7.72
N THR A 150 29.51 -16.58 6.54
CA THR A 150 30.33 -17.76 6.34
C THR A 150 31.68 -17.51 6.98
N SER A 151 31.96 -18.31 7.98
CA SER A 151 33.24 -18.37 8.70
C SER A 151 34.42 -18.43 7.72
N ALA A 152 35.33 -17.48 7.88
CA ALA A 152 36.62 -17.48 7.23
C ALA A 152 37.38 -18.76 7.64
N SER A 153 37.59 -19.65 6.69
CA SER A 153 38.54 -20.74 6.87
C SER A 153 39.96 -20.21 6.75
N THR A 154 40.62 -20.23 7.88
CA THR A 154 42.05 -20.02 8.08
C THR A 154 42.85 -21.05 7.23
N TRP A 155 43.52 -20.59 6.19
CA TRP A 155 44.62 -21.34 5.60
C TRP A 155 45.92 -20.95 6.31
N ALA A 156 46.33 -21.78 7.26
CA ALA A 156 47.67 -21.74 7.81
C ALA A 156 48.67 -22.32 6.80
N ARG A 157 49.79 -21.64 6.71
CA ARG A 157 50.97 -21.97 5.92
C ARG A 157 51.58 -23.32 6.32
N ARG A 158 52.03 -24.09 5.34
CA ARG A 158 53.32 -24.76 5.28
C ARG A 158 53.72 -24.92 3.82
#